data_18214c15ee5897507e1555aef0fe4809
#
_entry.id   18214c15ee5897507e1555aef0fe4809
#
_cell.length_a   1.000
_cell.length_b   1.000
_cell.length_c   1.000
_cell.angle_alpha   90.00
_cell.angle_beta   90.00
_cell.angle_gamma   90.00
#
_symmetry.space_group_name_H-M   'P 1'
#
loop_
_entity.id
_entity.type
_entity.pdbx_description
1 polymer ?
#
loop_
_entity_poly.entity_id
_entity_poly.type
_entity_poly.pdbx_seq_one_letter_code
_entity_poly.pdbx_strand_id
1 'polypeptide(L)'
;LPGLMDLRNTPVQETFAGVEIHANVMHSILQNDFVLVKDNVSTFYSILLLCMAIGILISFPKKPFYALPVPILGVVGWIIYANLQFLNDLTMIEVVRPIMSIIGTFGGIFLYNYFGAEKDKRFLKNTFSTYISPELIDQMYESKEQPSLGGEEGYHTAFFTDIQSFSGFSEKLSAPDLVELLNDYLTEMTDILLQNKGTLDKYIGDAIVAFYGAPAPVDEHEYWSCLTAVKMQERLAELREKWQSEGDRWPEIVHNMQNRIGINTGKLVTGNMGSTMRMNYTMMGDTVNLAARLEASAKQ
;
A
#
# COMPACT_ATOMS: atom_id res chain seq x y z
N LEU A 1 45.77 -23.81 -64.06
CA LEU A 1 46.03 -24.71 -62.95
C LEU A 1 44.69 -24.89 -62.18
N PRO A 2 44.15 -26.12 -61.96
CA PRO A 2 42.85 -26.36 -61.38
C PRO A 2 42.66 -25.82 -59.92
N GLY A 3 43.72 -25.53 -59.21
CA GLY A 3 43.64 -25.03 -57.86
C GLY A 3 43.60 -23.52 -57.68
N LEU A 4 43.82 -22.73 -58.69
CA LEU A 4 43.82 -21.24 -58.63
C LEU A 4 42.42 -20.61 -58.73
N MET A 5 41.39 -21.41 -59.06
CA MET A 5 40.01 -20.95 -59.18
C MET A 5 39.09 -21.44 -58.06
N ASP A 6 39.59 -22.13 -57.00
CA ASP A 6 38.80 -22.53 -55.86
C ASP A 6 38.73 -21.36 -54.87
N LEU A 7 37.92 -20.39 -55.20
CA LEU A 7 37.61 -19.25 -54.30
C LEU A 7 36.43 -19.62 -53.43
N ARG A 8 36.53 -19.39 -52.11
CA ARG A 8 35.51 -19.69 -51.11
C ARG A 8 35.18 -18.41 -50.33
N ASN A 9 33.92 -18.27 -49.98
CA ASN A 9 33.51 -17.22 -49.07
C ASN A 9 33.86 -17.62 -47.66
N THR A 10 34.52 -16.75 -46.92
CA THR A 10 34.79 -16.87 -45.48
C THR A 10 34.10 -15.76 -44.70
N PRO A 11 33.88 -15.90 -43.37
CA PRO A 11 33.32 -14.84 -42.56
C PRO A 11 34.14 -13.56 -42.51
N VAL A 12 35.41 -13.62 -42.89
CA VAL A 12 36.37 -12.50 -42.85
C VAL A 12 36.56 -11.85 -44.20
N GLN A 13 36.37 -12.60 -45.30
CA GLN A 13 36.62 -12.12 -46.66
C GLN A 13 35.74 -12.85 -47.66
N GLU A 14 35.15 -12.12 -48.64
CA GLU A 14 34.22 -12.66 -49.64
C GLU A 14 34.89 -13.61 -50.62
N THR A 15 36.18 -13.43 -50.89
CA THR A 15 36.95 -14.28 -51.81
C THR A 15 38.26 -14.70 -51.17
N PHE A 16 38.35 -15.95 -50.78
CA PHE A 16 39.55 -16.53 -50.15
C PHE A 16 39.95 -17.78 -50.91
N ALA A 17 41.24 -17.95 -51.16
CA ALA A 17 41.72 -19.13 -51.87
C ALA A 17 41.53 -20.40 -51.00
N GLY A 18 40.90 -21.46 -51.54
CA GLY A 18 40.64 -22.69 -50.82
C GLY A 18 41.92 -23.36 -50.26
N VAL A 19 43.02 -23.24 -50.97
CA VAL A 19 44.34 -23.75 -50.52
C VAL A 19 44.81 -23.02 -49.26
N GLU A 20 44.53 -21.74 -49.08
CA GLU A 20 44.90 -20.98 -47.91
C GLU A 20 44.04 -21.38 -46.67
N ILE A 21 42.75 -21.74 -46.92
CA ILE A 21 41.90 -22.29 -45.86
C ILE A 21 42.50 -23.58 -45.32
N HIS A 22 42.92 -24.49 -46.23
CA HIS A 22 43.59 -25.74 -45.81
C HIS A 22 44.93 -25.51 -45.10
N ALA A 23 45.71 -24.54 -45.59
CA ALA A 23 46.97 -24.16 -44.93
C ALA A 23 46.74 -23.60 -43.51
N ASN A 24 45.74 -22.74 -43.33
CA ASN A 24 45.36 -22.21 -42.01
C ASN A 24 44.86 -23.29 -41.08
N VAL A 25 44.03 -24.23 -41.53
CA VAL A 25 43.57 -25.37 -40.75
C VAL A 25 44.78 -26.25 -40.32
N MET A 26 45.70 -26.55 -41.24
CA MET A 26 46.90 -27.34 -40.97
C MET A 26 47.82 -26.60 -39.96
N HIS A 27 47.96 -25.30 -40.13
CA HIS A 27 48.70 -24.47 -39.15
C HIS A 27 48.10 -24.53 -37.75
N SER A 28 46.75 -24.34 -37.63
CA SER A 28 46.06 -24.46 -36.36
C SER A 28 46.21 -25.82 -35.70
N ILE A 29 46.20 -26.90 -36.49
CA ILE A 29 46.45 -28.27 -36.00
C ILE A 29 47.90 -28.43 -35.48
N LEU A 30 48.87 -27.93 -36.20
CA LEU A 30 50.30 -28.04 -35.85
C LEU A 30 50.67 -27.18 -34.63
N GLN A 31 50.03 -26.01 -34.48
CA GLN A 31 50.24 -25.10 -33.37
C GLN A 31 49.36 -25.44 -32.14
N ASN A 32 48.43 -26.38 -32.30
CA ASN A 32 47.42 -26.72 -31.29
C ASN A 32 46.56 -25.52 -30.89
N ASP A 33 46.26 -24.64 -31.89
CA ASP A 33 45.60 -23.36 -31.73
C ASP A 33 44.12 -23.49 -32.15
N PHE A 34 43.34 -24.06 -31.19
CA PHE A 34 41.92 -24.32 -31.39
C PHE A 34 41.07 -23.46 -30.47
N VAL A 35 39.97 -22.97 -31.03
CA VAL A 35 38.93 -22.35 -30.22
C VAL A 35 38.18 -23.45 -29.47
N LEU A 36 38.36 -23.50 -28.15
CA LEU A 36 37.63 -24.40 -27.25
C LEU A 36 36.30 -23.81 -26.84
N VAL A 37 35.25 -24.62 -26.88
CA VAL A 37 33.96 -24.25 -26.37
C VAL A 37 33.82 -24.82 -24.96
N LYS A 38 33.54 -23.96 -23.98
CA LYS A 38 33.34 -24.40 -22.59
C LYS A 38 32.12 -25.33 -22.51
N ASP A 39 32.24 -26.40 -21.74
CA ASP A 39 31.19 -27.40 -21.63
C ASP A 39 29.91 -26.85 -20.93
N ASN A 40 28.78 -27.44 -21.27
CA ASN A 40 27.46 -27.00 -20.76
C ASN A 40 27.35 -27.18 -19.25
N VAL A 41 27.99 -28.19 -18.66
CA VAL A 41 27.89 -28.45 -17.21
C VAL A 41 28.63 -27.40 -16.40
N SER A 42 29.85 -27.06 -16.82
CA SER A 42 30.62 -25.96 -16.20
C SER A 42 29.91 -24.60 -16.31
N THR A 43 29.34 -24.36 -17.50
CA THR A 43 28.55 -23.14 -17.75
C THR A 43 27.34 -23.07 -16.81
N PHE A 44 26.61 -24.18 -16.62
CA PHE A 44 25.45 -24.24 -15.71
C PHE A 44 25.82 -23.88 -14.26
N TYR A 45 26.91 -24.47 -13.71
CA TYR A 45 27.32 -24.14 -12.35
C TYR A 45 27.79 -22.69 -12.22
N SER A 46 28.44 -22.14 -13.26
CA SER A 46 28.84 -20.73 -13.26
C SER A 46 27.63 -19.79 -13.21
N ILE A 47 26.56 -20.09 -13.98
CA ILE A 47 25.30 -19.34 -13.94
C ILE A 47 24.63 -19.45 -12.56
N LEU A 48 24.58 -20.65 -11.99
CA LEU A 48 23.96 -20.88 -10.67
C LEU A 48 24.66 -20.06 -9.58
N LEU A 49 25.99 -20.10 -9.53
CA LEU A 49 26.78 -19.31 -8.57
C LEU A 49 26.59 -17.81 -8.77
N LEU A 50 26.56 -17.35 -10.03
CA LEU A 50 26.36 -15.94 -10.38
C LEU A 50 24.97 -15.46 -9.93
N CYS A 51 23.91 -16.23 -10.21
CA CYS A 51 22.56 -15.91 -9.79
C CYS A 51 22.42 -15.89 -8.26
N MET A 52 23.05 -16.84 -7.54
CA MET A 52 23.08 -16.85 -6.08
C MET A 52 23.78 -15.60 -5.52
N ALA A 53 24.96 -15.28 -6.04
CA ALA A 53 25.71 -14.10 -5.60
C ALA A 53 24.92 -12.79 -5.84
N ILE A 54 24.35 -12.63 -7.02
CA ILE A 54 23.54 -11.48 -7.39
C ILE A 54 22.26 -11.42 -6.54
N GLY A 55 21.58 -12.55 -6.33
CA GLY A 55 20.38 -12.63 -5.48
C GLY A 55 20.66 -12.21 -4.05
N ILE A 56 21.77 -12.66 -3.46
CA ILE A 56 22.21 -12.24 -2.13
C ILE A 56 22.50 -10.73 -2.11
N LEU A 57 23.27 -10.22 -3.07
CA LEU A 57 23.63 -8.79 -3.13
C LEU A 57 22.41 -7.88 -3.30
N ILE A 58 21.40 -8.29 -4.06
CA ILE A 58 20.16 -7.55 -4.26
C ILE A 58 19.29 -7.53 -2.99
N SER A 59 19.41 -8.54 -2.13
CA SER A 59 18.62 -8.66 -0.90
C SER A 59 19.10 -7.75 0.24
N PHE A 60 20.32 -7.22 0.20
CA PHE A 60 20.86 -6.35 1.26
C PHE A 60 20.26 -4.94 1.30
N PRO A 61 20.04 -4.23 0.18
CA PRO A 61 19.53 -2.86 0.22
C PRO A 61 18.06 -2.81 0.65
N LYS A 62 17.74 -2.01 1.68
CA LYS A 62 16.35 -1.78 2.12
C LYS A 62 15.47 -1.07 1.08
N LYS A 63 16.07 -0.36 0.11
CA LYS A 63 15.34 0.32 -0.97
C LYS A 63 15.73 -0.32 -2.29
N PRO A 64 14.76 -0.79 -3.11
CA PRO A 64 15.03 -1.53 -4.35
C PRO A 64 15.86 -0.73 -5.38
N PHE A 65 15.80 0.60 -5.33
CA PHE A 65 16.59 1.45 -6.23
C PHE A 65 18.11 1.30 -6.05
N TYR A 66 18.59 1.07 -4.84
CA TYR A 66 20.02 0.85 -4.58
C TYR A 66 20.53 -0.52 -5.06
N ALA A 67 19.64 -1.42 -5.44
CA ALA A 67 19.99 -2.71 -6.01
C ALA A 67 20.24 -2.66 -7.53
N LEU A 68 19.83 -1.59 -8.23
CA LEU A 68 19.97 -1.43 -9.69
C LEU A 68 21.42 -1.57 -10.22
N PRO A 69 22.47 -1.07 -9.55
CA PRO A 69 23.84 -1.24 -10.03
C PRO A 69 24.31 -2.70 -10.06
N VAL A 70 23.75 -3.57 -9.22
CA VAL A 70 24.21 -4.97 -9.05
C VAL A 70 24.06 -5.79 -10.33
N PRO A 71 22.88 -5.88 -10.99
CA PRO A 71 22.74 -6.63 -12.24
C PRO A 71 23.56 -6.01 -13.36
N ILE A 72 23.70 -4.68 -13.42
CA ILE A 72 24.52 -3.99 -14.45
C ILE A 72 25.99 -4.40 -14.30
N LEU A 73 26.54 -4.34 -13.09
CA LEU A 73 27.90 -4.77 -12.82
C LEU A 73 28.10 -6.27 -13.07
N GLY A 74 27.09 -7.11 -12.79
CA GLY A 74 27.09 -8.53 -13.09
C GLY A 74 27.19 -8.82 -14.58
N VAL A 75 26.39 -8.11 -15.40
CA VAL A 75 26.41 -8.24 -16.87
C VAL A 75 27.76 -7.78 -17.45
N VAL A 76 28.23 -6.59 -17.05
CA VAL A 76 29.50 -6.04 -17.50
C VAL A 76 30.67 -6.97 -17.10
N GLY A 77 30.68 -7.41 -15.84
CA GLY A 77 31.69 -8.33 -15.34
C GLY A 77 31.71 -9.66 -16.10
N TRP A 78 30.53 -10.21 -16.44
CA TRP A 78 30.45 -11.44 -17.23
C TRP A 78 30.98 -11.26 -18.65
N ILE A 79 30.65 -10.15 -19.30
CA ILE A 79 31.17 -9.84 -20.64
C ILE A 79 32.70 -9.68 -20.62
N ILE A 80 33.23 -8.97 -19.64
CA ILE A 80 34.68 -8.81 -19.47
C ILE A 80 35.34 -10.18 -19.23
N TYR A 81 34.79 -11.02 -18.36
CA TYR A 81 35.28 -12.35 -18.10
C TYR A 81 35.30 -13.23 -19.34
N ALA A 82 34.21 -13.21 -20.15
CA ALA A 82 34.14 -13.98 -21.40
C ALA A 82 35.18 -13.51 -22.42
N ASN A 83 35.40 -12.19 -22.54
CA ASN A 83 36.45 -11.64 -23.41
C ASN A 83 37.87 -12.03 -22.95
N LEU A 84 38.15 -11.95 -21.65
CA LEU A 84 39.45 -12.33 -21.13
C LEU A 84 39.76 -13.82 -21.35
N GLN A 85 38.78 -14.70 -21.17
CA GLN A 85 38.95 -16.14 -21.44
C GLN A 85 39.19 -16.43 -22.93
N PHE A 86 38.54 -15.69 -23.82
CA PHE A 86 38.78 -15.83 -25.25
C PHE A 86 40.16 -15.32 -25.63
N LEU A 87 40.63 -14.20 -25.09
CA LEU A 87 41.93 -13.62 -25.44
C LEU A 87 43.10 -14.42 -24.89
N ASN A 88 42.94 -14.99 -23.67
CA ASN A 88 44.04 -15.70 -23.01
C ASN A 88 44.14 -17.20 -23.39
N ASP A 89 42.97 -17.86 -23.48
CA ASP A 89 42.92 -19.32 -23.59
C ASP A 89 42.16 -19.78 -24.85
N LEU A 90 41.82 -18.89 -25.77
CA LEU A 90 40.97 -19.16 -26.95
C LEU A 90 39.66 -19.92 -26.57
N THR A 91 39.19 -19.71 -25.35
CA THR A 91 38.00 -20.41 -24.86
C THR A 91 36.74 -19.55 -25.05
N MET A 92 35.82 -20.04 -25.88
CA MET A 92 34.50 -19.44 -26.05
C MET A 92 33.59 -19.78 -24.85
N ILE A 93 33.18 -18.74 -24.13
CA ILE A 93 32.19 -18.85 -23.07
C ILE A 93 30.85 -18.31 -23.56
N GLU A 94 29.78 -18.98 -23.18
CA GLU A 94 28.43 -18.53 -23.51
C GLU A 94 28.08 -17.24 -22.75
N VAL A 95 27.55 -16.26 -23.47
CA VAL A 95 27.24 -14.93 -22.92
C VAL A 95 25.73 -14.74 -22.72
N VAL A 96 24.90 -15.30 -23.59
CA VAL A 96 23.46 -15.02 -23.62
C VAL A 96 22.72 -15.59 -22.39
N ARG A 97 22.90 -16.89 -22.09
CA ARG A 97 22.18 -17.52 -20.97
C ARG A 97 22.50 -16.88 -19.61
N PRO A 98 23.77 -16.57 -19.27
CA PRO A 98 24.09 -15.87 -18.01
C PRO A 98 23.43 -14.49 -17.91
N ILE A 99 23.46 -13.70 -18.98
CA ILE A 99 22.83 -12.37 -19.01
C ILE A 99 21.32 -12.48 -18.80
N MET A 100 20.65 -13.39 -19.50
CA MET A 100 19.22 -13.62 -19.32
C MET A 100 18.90 -14.10 -17.90
N SER A 101 19.75 -14.91 -17.31
CA SER A 101 19.60 -15.40 -15.93
C SER A 101 19.78 -14.26 -14.89
N ILE A 102 20.72 -13.34 -15.11
CA ILE A 102 20.89 -12.14 -14.26
C ILE A 102 19.64 -11.27 -14.31
N ILE A 103 19.13 -10.99 -15.52
CA ILE A 103 17.94 -10.17 -15.73
C ILE A 103 16.71 -10.84 -15.09
N GLY A 104 16.55 -12.14 -15.29
CA GLY A 104 15.45 -12.92 -14.71
C GLY A 104 15.50 -12.95 -13.18
N THR A 105 16.68 -13.14 -12.59
CA THR A 105 16.86 -13.10 -11.13
C THR A 105 16.52 -11.74 -10.55
N PHE A 106 17.03 -10.67 -11.17
CA PHE A 106 16.71 -9.31 -10.74
C PHE A 106 15.22 -9.01 -10.86
N GLY A 107 14.61 -9.31 -12.02
CA GLY A 107 13.19 -9.11 -12.26
C GLY A 107 12.30 -9.86 -11.28
N GLY A 108 12.62 -11.13 -11.02
CA GLY A 108 11.89 -11.96 -10.05
C GLY A 108 11.94 -11.41 -8.62
N ILE A 109 13.12 -11.02 -8.14
CA ILE A 109 13.29 -10.44 -6.80
C ILE A 109 12.62 -9.06 -6.72
N PHE A 110 12.75 -8.24 -7.76
CA PHE A 110 12.12 -6.92 -7.82
C PHE A 110 10.60 -7.02 -7.75
N LEU A 111 9.99 -7.90 -8.54
CA LEU A 111 8.55 -8.14 -8.52
C LEU A 111 8.09 -8.68 -7.16
N TYR A 112 8.81 -9.65 -6.59
CA TYR A 112 8.50 -10.21 -5.28
C TYR A 112 8.49 -9.11 -4.19
N ASN A 113 9.51 -8.27 -4.14
CA ASN A 113 9.60 -7.17 -3.18
C ASN A 113 8.54 -6.10 -3.42
N TYR A 114 8.23 -5.79 -4.69
CA TYR A 114 7.20 -4.81 -5.04
C TYR A 114 5.81 -5.28 -4.57
N PHE A 115 5.41 -6.50 -4.91
CA PHE A 115 4.12 -7.05 -4.49
C PHE A 115 4.05 -7.31 -2.98
N GLY A 116 5.16 -7.67 -2.34
CA GLY A 116 5.25 -7.83 -0.89
C GLY A 116 4.97 -6.51 -0.16
N ALA A 117 5.67 -5.44 -0.54
CA ALA A 117 5.49 -4.12 0.06
C ALA A 117 4.07 -3.56 -0.13
N GLU A 118 3.47 -3.78 -1.31
CA GLU A 118 2.10 -3.36 -1.59
C GLU A 118 1.07 -4.14 -0.73
N LYS A 119 1.30 -5.44 -0.54
CA LYS A 119 0.45 -6.28 0.31
C LYS A 119 0.52 -5.86 1.78
N ASP A 120 1.71 -5.58 2.29
CA ASP A 120 1.91 -5.13 3.67
C ASP A 120 1.26 -3.75 3.91
N LYS A 121 1.41 -2.81 2.97
CA LYS A 121 0.73 -1.51 3.00
C LYS A 121 -0.79 -1.68 3.07
N ARG A 122 -1.35 -2.52 2.19
CA ARG A 122 -2.79 -2.76 2.14
C ARG A 122 -3.30 -3.46 3.40
N PHE A 123 -2.54 -4.41 3.93
CA PHE A 123 -2.87 -5.08 5.19
C PHE A 123 -2.90 -4.09 6.35
N LEU A 124 -1.87 -3.25 6.50
CA LEU A 124 -1.81 -2.22 7.53
C LEU A 124 -2.98 -1.23 7.38
N LYS A 125 -3.22 -0.72 6.17
CA LYS A 125 -4.33 0.20 5.92
C LYS A 125 -5.67 -0.42 6.31
N ASN A 126 -5.96 -1.64 5.87
CA ASN A 126 -7.23 -2.32 6.18
C ASN A 126 -7.38 -2.64 7.67
N THR A 127 -6.30 -2.99 8.35
CA THR A 127 -6.34 -3.31 9.79
C THR A 127 -6.54 -2.04 10.63
N PHE A 128 -5.85 -0.97 10.30
CA PHE A 128 -5.91 0.27 11.08
C PHE A 128 -7.07 1.18 10.69
N SER A 129 -7.66 1.03 9.49
CA SER A 129 -8.85 1.81 9.09
C SER A 129 -10.06 1.58 9.98
N THR A 130 -10.08 0.50 10.75
CA THR A 130 -11.11 0.25 11.77
C THR A 130 -10.92 1.11 13.03
N TYR A 131 -9.71 1.62 13.28
CA TYR A 131 -9.34 2.39 14.47
C TYR A 131 -8.99 3.85 14.18
N ILE A 132 -8.59 4.15 12.96
CA ILE A 132 -8.09 5.46 12.51
C ILE A 132 -8.69 5.73 11.13
N SER A 133 -9.11 6.97 10.87
CA SER A 133 -9.69 7.31 9.57
C SER A 133 -8.71 7.00 8.41
N PRO A 134 -9.21 6.48 7.28
CA PRO A 134 -8.38 6.15 6.11
C PRO A 134 -7.57 7.35 5.60
N GLU A 135 -8.15 8.56 5.68
CA GLU A 135 -7.51 9.82 5.25
C GLU A 135 -6.28 10.14 6.12
N LEU A 136 -6.39 9.92 7.43
CA LEU A 136 -5.27 10.13 8.35
C LEU A 136 -4.15 9.11 8.10
N ILE A 137 -4.49 7.85 7.80
CA ILE A 137 -3.52 6.82 7.42
C ILE A 137 -2.80 7.22 6.14
N ASP A 138 -3.51 7.71 5.12
CA ASP A 138 -2.92 8.16 3.86
C ASP A 138 -1.99 9.36 4.09
N GLN A 139 -2.39 10.35 4.88
CA GLN A 139 -1.56 11.50 5.25
C GLN A 139 -0.26 11.06 5.96
N MET A 140 -0.35 10.16 6.95
CA MET A 140 0.83 9.61 7.65
C MET A 140 1.76 8.84 6.69
N TYR A 141 1.20 8.15 5.71
CA TYR A 141 1.98 7.41 4.73
C TYR A 141 2.70 8.33 3.73
N GLU A 142 2.06 9.41 3.31
CA GLU A 142 2.61 10.39 2.37
C GLU A 142 3.67 11.27 3.01
N SER A 143 3.43 11.77 4.23
CA SER A 143 4.38 12.63 4.95
C SER A 143 5.66 11.88 5.35
N LYS A 144 5.57 10.55 5.57
CA LYS A 144 6.66 9.71 6.11
C LYS A 144 7.22 10.22 7.45
N GLU A 145 6.52 11.11 8.11
CA GLU A 145 6.86 11.63 9.42
C GLU A 145 6.14 10.84 10.50
N GLN A 146 6.78 10.71 11.64
CA GLN A 146 6.10 10.15 12.81
C GLN A 146 5.06 11.14 13.32
N PRO A 147 3.86 10.68 13.72
CA PRO A 147 2.87 11.56 14.32
C PRO A 147 3.48 12.32 15.50
N SER A 148 3.33 13.64 15.48
CA SER A 148 3.76 14.51 16.55
C SER A 148 2.56 15.20 17.18
N LEU A 149 2.66 15.56 18.45
CA LEU A 149 1.66 16.40 19.11
C LEU A 149 1.59 17.76 18.45
N GLY A 150 0.39 18.23 18.20
CA GLY A 150 0.14 19.54 17.58
C GLY A 150 -1.22 19.58 16.92
N GLY A 151 -1.65 20.79 16.58
CA GLY A 151 -2.90 21.01 15.87
C GLY A 151 -2.84 22.29 15.07
N GLU A 152 -3.69 22.38 14.06
CA GLU A 152 -3.83 23.53 13.19
C GLU A 152 -5.22 24.14 13.33
N GLU A 153 -5.29 25.48 13.42
CA GLU A 153 -6.57 26.19 13.40
C GLU A 153 -7.09 26.22 11.95
N GLY A 154 -8.30 25.75 11.79
CA GLY A 154 -9.00 25.78 10.51
C GLY A 154 -10.47 26.14 10.67
N TYR A 155 -11.15 26.33 9.53
CA TYR A 155 -12.60 26.53 9.47
C TYR A 155 -13.25 25.20 9.15
N HIS A 156 -13.91 24.58 10.14
CA HIS A 156 -14.41 23.22 10.08
C HIS A 156 -15.78 23.11 10.71
N THR A 157 -16.46 21.98 10.52
CA THR A 157 -17.75 21.71 11.15
C THR A 157 -17.61 20.62 12.18
N ALA A 158 -17.98 20.90 13.42
CA ALA A 158 -18.13 19.94 14.49
C ALA A 158 -19.52 19.29 14.46
N PHE A 159 -19.57 17.98 14.70
CA PHE A 159 -20.78 17.17 14.62
C PHE A 159 -20.86 16.24 15.85
N PHE A 160 -21.95 16.33 16.58
CA PHE A 160 -22.24 15.50 17.75
C PHE A 160 -23.60 14.84 17.56
N THR A 161 -23.69 13.56 17.91
CA THR A 161 -24.99 12.88 18.01
C THR A 161 -25.00 11.95 19.23
N ASP A 162 -26.15 11.80 19.85
CA ASP A 162 -26.37 11.03 21.06
C ASP A 162 -27.79 10.43 21.07
N ILE A 163 -27.98 9.24 21.65
CA ILE A 163 -29.29 8.61 21.76
C ILE A 163 -30.04 9.24 22.92
N GLN A 164 -31.26 9.68 22.65
CA GLN A 164 -32.10 10.26 23.70
C GLN A 164 -32.47 9.22 24.75
N SER A 165 -32.22 9.51 26.03
CA SER A 165 -32.55 8.65 27.17
C SER A 165 -31.86 7.28 27.15
N PHE A 166 -30.63 7.21 26.66
CA PHE A 166 -29.85 5.94 26.56
C PHE A 166 -29.75 5.19 27.87
N SER A 167 -29.62 5.86 29.02
CA SER A 167 -29.63 5.21 30.34
C SER A 167 -30.90 4.37 30.59
N GLY A 168 -32.03 4.75 29.99
CA GLY A 168 -33.26 3.95 30.09
C GLY A 168 -33.20 2.64 29.28
N PHE A 169 -32.37 2.54 28.25
CA PHE A 169 -32.14 1.29 27.51
C PHE A 169 -31.27 0.32 28.35
N SER A 170 -30.20 0.85 28.97
CA SER A 170 -29.26 0.07 29.74
C SER A 170 -29.89 -0.61 30.97
N GLU A 171 -30.99 -0.04 31.51
CA GLU A 171 -31.73 -0.63 32.63
C GLU A 171 -32.72 -1.74 32.20
N LYS A 172 -33.14 -1.74 30.91
CA LYS A 172 -34.19 -2.66 30.41
C LYS A 172 -33.65 -3.80 29.56
N LEU A 173 -32.44 -3.69 29.04
CA LEU A 173 -31.82 -4.69 28.21
C LEU A 173 -30.77 -5.50 28.97
N SER A 174 -30.57 -6.75 28.54
CA SER A 174 -29.38 -7.50 28.98
C SER A 174 -28.12 -6.88 28.43
N ALA A 175 -26.96 -7.05 29.07
CA ALA A 175 -25.70 -6.50 28.55
C ALA A 175 -25.35 -6.98 27.11
N PRO A 176 -25.53 -8.24 26.72
CA PRO A 176 -25.35 -8.67 25.35
C PRO A 176 -26.28 -7.98 24.37
N ASP A 177 -27.57 -7.86 24.68
CA ASP A 177 -28.58 -7.24 23.80
C ASP A 177 -28.31 -5.73 23.67
N LEU A 178 -27.88 -5.06 24.75
CA LEU A 178 -27.48 -3.65 24.72
C LEU A 178 -26.28 -3.43 23.78
N VAL A 179 -25.27 -4.28 23.85
CA VAL A 179 -24.08 -4.21 22.97
C VAL A 179 -24.46 -4.48 21.53
N GLU A 180 -25.34 -5.46 21.26
CA GLU A 180 -25.81 -5.76 19.91
C GLU A 180 -26.58 -4.58 19.31
N LEU A 181 -27.56 -4.01 20.06
CA LEU A 181 -28.32 -2.84 19.68
C LEU A 181 -27.42 -1.63 19.37
N LEU A 182 -26.46 -1.38 20.27
CA LEU A 182 -25.54 -0.26 20.11
C LEU A 182 -24.62 -0.44 18.89
N ASN A 183 -24.12 -1.64 18.67
CA ASN A 183 -23.30 -1.94 17.49
C ASN A 183 -24.09 -1.81 16.18
N ASP A 184 -25.35 -2.26 16.14
CA ASP A 184 -26.24 -2.11 15.00
C ASP A 184 -26.46 -0.62 14.69
N TYR A 185 -26.79 0.17 15.71
CA TYR A 185 -26.96 1.62 15.58
C TYR A 185 -25.68 2.35 15.15
N LEU A 186 -24.58 2.13 15.87
CA LEU A 186 -23.32 2.83 15.62
C LEU A 186 -22.75 2.50 14.25
N THR A 187 -22.88 1.25 13.78
CA THR A 187 -22.44 0.84 12.43
C THR A 187 -23.17 1.64 11.36
N GLU A 188 -24.49 1.64 11.40
CA GLU A 188 -25.31 2.32 10.38
C GLU A 188 -25.08 3.84 10.39
N MET A 189 -24.99 4.45 11.57
CA MET A 189 -24.74 5.90 11.68
C MET A 189 -23.33 6.27 11.23
N THR A 190 -22.34 5.45 11.55
CA THR A 190 -20.96 5.69 11.11
C THR A 190 -20.79 5.51 9.61
N ASP A 191 -21.43 4.51 9.01
CA ASP A 191 -21.40 4.32 7.57
C ASP A 191 -21.97 5.54 6.83
N ILE A 192 -23.07 6.11 7.32
CA ILE A 192 -23.64 7.34 6.76
C ILE A 192 -22.68 8.53 6.92
N LEU A 193 -22.04 8.67 8.10
CA LEU A 193 -21.05 9.72 8.35
C LEU A 193 -19.90 9.66 7.34
N LEU A 194 -19.29 8.48 7.18
CA LEU A 194 -18.14 8.28 6.31
C LEU A 194 -18.49 8.42 4.83
N GLN A 195 -19.64 7.90 4.39
CA GLN A 195 -20.13 8.07 3.01
C GLN A 195 -20.36 9.53 2.65
N ASN A 196 -20.68 10.39 3.61
CA ASN A 196 -20.88 11.82 3.43
C ASN A 196 -19.65 12.65 3.85
N LYS A 197 -18.44 12.07 3.77
CA LYS A 197 -17.14 12.76 3.97
C LYS A 197 -16.90 13.27 5.40
N GLY A 198 -17.58 12.72 6.40
CA GLY A 198 -17.31 13.00 7.80
C GLY A 198 -16.11 12.22 8.32
N THR A 199 -15.37 12.82 9.23
CA THR A 199 -14.27 12.16 9.95
C THR A 199 -14.75 11.78 11.34
N LEU A 200 -14.74 10.48 11.65
CA LEU A 200 -15.05 9.99 13.00
C LEU A 200 -13.89 10.32 13.94
N ASP A 201 -14.16 11.04 14.99
CA ASP A 201 -13.19 11.27 16.08
C ASP A 201 -13.24 10.10 17.10
N LYS A 202 -14.38 9.91 17.72
CA LYS A 202 -14.56 8.87 18.77
C LYS A 202 -16.02 8.59 19.05
N TYR A 203 -16.24 7.47 19.73
CA TYR A 203 -17.50 7.21 20.42
C TYR A 203 -17.35 7.56 21.92
N ILE A 204 -18.40 8.13 22.50
CA ILE A 204 -18.50 8.39 23.95
C ILE A 204 -19.80 7.73 24.42
N GLY A 205 -19.69 6.43 24.82
CA GLY A 205 -20.87 5.62 25.06
C GLY A 205 -21.68 5.39 23.77
N ASP A 206 -22.88 5.94 23.72
CA ASP A 206 -23.76 5.92 22.55
C ASP A 206 -23.62 7.15 21.64
N ALA A 207 -22.83 8.13 22.06
CA ALA A 207 -22.59 9.35 21.30
C ALA A 207 -21.51 9.15 20.23
N ILE A 208 -21.75 9.74 19.06
CA ILE A 208 -20.75 9.86 17.97
C ILE A 208 -20.22 11.29 17.97
N VAL A 209 -18.91 11.44 18.07
CA VAL A 209 -18.19 12.69 17.92
C VAL A 209 -17.46 12.67 16.60
N ALA A 210 -17.72 13.63 15.75
CA ALA A 210 -17.19 13.70 14.39
C ALA A 210 -16.97 15.15 13.94
N PHE A 211 -16.25 15.32 12.86
CA PHE A 211 -16.03 16.63 12.25
C PHE A 211 -15.85 16.52 10.74
N TYR A 212 -15.90 17.67 10.05
CA TYR A 212 -15.76 17.77 8.60
C TYR A 212 -14.72 18.82 8.24
N GLY A 213 -13.98 18.57 7.15
CA GLY A 213 -12.97 19.50 6.62
C GLY A 213 -11.55 19.19 7.04
N ALA A 214 -11.32 18.18 7.91
CA ALA A 214 -10.02 17.70 8.30
C ALA A 214 -10.07 16.16 8.50
N PRO A 215 -8.94 15.42 8.41
CA PRO A 215 -7.60 15.87 8.02
C PRO A 215 -7.49 16.26 6.54
N ALA A 216 -8.37 15.75 5.70
CA ALA A 216 -8.46 16.14 4.30
C ALA A 216 -9.47 17.32 4.15
N PRO A 217 -9.16 18.34 3.33
CA PRO A 217 -10.10 19.40 3.05
C PRO A 217 -11.35 18.84 2.35
N VAL A 218 -12.51 19.32 2.77
CA VAL A 218 -13.81 18.96 2.19
C VAL A 218 -14.53 20.24 1.82
N ASP A 219 -14.79 20.43 0.52
CA ASP A 219 -15.58 21.54 0.05
C ASP A 219 -17.02 21.40 0.53
N GLU A 220 -17.64 22.52 0.93
CA GLU A 220 -19.02 22.55 1.43
C GLU A 220 -19.27 21.61 2.63
N HIS A 221 -18.30 21.53 3.54
CA HIS A 221 -18.36 20.63 4.69
C HIS A 221 -19.58 20.88 5.59
N GLU A 222 -20.13 22.09 5.61
CA GLU A 222 -21.36 22.46 6.31
C GLU A 222 -22.56 21.74 5.69
N TYR A 223 -22.65 21.73 4.35
CA TYR A 223 -23.72 21.03 3.62
C TYR A 223 -23.66 19.52 3.90
N TRP A 224 -22.47 18.92 3.82
CA TRP A 224 -22.31 17.48 4.05
C TRP A 224 -22.69 17.08 5.46
N SER A 225 -22.37 17.90 6.46
CA SER A 225 -22.75 17.65 7.85
C SER A 225 -24.27 17.68 8.05
N CYS A 226 -24.97 18.65 7.46
CA CYS A 226 -26.41 18.71 7.50
C CYS A 226 -27.09 17.55 6.76
N LEU A 227 -26.56 17.18 5.59
CA LEU A 227 -27.06 16.03 4.83
C LEU A 227 -26.89 14.72 5.62
N THR A 228 -25.75 14.56 6.30
CA THR A 228 -25.53 13.42 7.19
C THR A 228 -26.56 13.34 8.29
N ALA A 229 -26.88 14.47 8.93
CA ALA A 229 -27.89 14.50 9.99
C ALA A 229 -29.27 14.05 9.46
N VAL A 230 -29.69 14.54 8.29
CA VAL A 230 -30.96 14.12 7.68
C VAL A 230 -30.97 12.62 7.38
N LYS A 231 -29.93 12.12 6.73
CA LYS A 231 -29.82 10.69 6.40
C LYS A 231 -29.77 9.80 7.65
N MET A 232 -29.12 10.25 8.73
CA MET A 232 -29.11 9.51 10.00
C MET A 232 -30.52 9.40 10.60
N GLN A 233 -31.33 10.47 10.50
CA GLN A 233 -32.72 10.43 10.95
C GLN A 233 -33.58 9.48 10.10
N GLU A 234 -33.42 9.53 8.78
CA GLU A 234 -34.11 8.60 7.86
C GLU A 234 -33.73 7.15 8.16
N ARG A 235 -32.44 6.87 8.32
CA ARG A 235 -31.96 5.51 8.63
C ARG A 235 -32.42 5.03 10.00
N LEU A 236 -32.47 5.91 11.01
CA LEU A 236 -32.99 5.55 12.31
C LEU A 236 -34.49 5.17 12.26
N ALA A 237 -35.26 5.80 11.36
CA ALA A 237 -36.65 5.40 11.16
C ALA A 237 -36.73 3.97 10.60
N GLU A 238 -35.91 3.62 9.62
CA GLU A 238 -35.83 2.25 9.08
C GLU A 238 -35.36 1.23 10.13
N LEU A 239 -34.39 1.60 10.96
CA LEU A 239 -33.93 0.74 12.07
C LEU A 239 -35.03 0.49 13.09
N ARG A 240 -35.85 1.49 13.42
CA ARG A 240 -37.01 1.31 14.31
C ARG A 240 -38.02 0.30 13.72
N GLU A 241 -38.30 0.40 12.41
CA GLU A 241 -39.18 -0.57 11.72
C GLU A 241 -38.58 -1.99 11.76
N LYS A 242 -37.27 -2.12 11.54
CA LYS A 242 -36.54 -3.40 11.67
C LYS A 242 -36.73 -3.98 13.08
N TRP A 243 -36.40 -3.20 14.12
CA TRP A 243 -36.51 -3.66 15.52
C TRP A 243 -37.95 -3.97 15.94
N GLN A 244 -38.93 -3.23 15.45
CA GLN A 244 -40.37 -3.57 15.65
C GLN A 244 -40.71 -4.91 15.00
N SER A 245 -40.20 -5.21 13.82
CA SER A 245 -40.45 -6.49 13.14
C SER A 245 -39.85 -7.71 13.83
N GLU A 246 -38.82 -7.49 14.67
CA GLU A 246 -38.19 -8.52 15.50
C GLU A 246 -39.02 -8.86 16.78
N GLY A 247 -40.14 -8.21 16.99
CA GLY A 247 -41.14 -8.52 17.99
C GLY A 247 -40.68 -8.25 19.43
N ASP A 248 -41.02 -9.19 20.34
CA ASP A 248 -40.75 -9.05 21.79
C ASP A 248 -39.26 -9.05 22.18
N ARG A 249 -38.37 -9.23 21.22
CA ARG A 249 -36.93 -9.17 21.46
C ARG A 249 -36.52 -7.79 21.98
N TRP A 250 -37.09 -6.73 21.41
CA TRP A 250 -36.75 -5.36 21.75
C TRP A 250 -37.88 -4.69 22.53
N PRO A 251 -37.60 -4.07 23.69
CA PRO A 251 -38.62 -3.35 24.45
C PRO A 251 -39.08 -2.09 23.66
N GLU A 252 -40.30 -1.61 23.97
CA GLU A 252 -40.96 -0.48 23.32
C GLU A 252 -40.08 0.79 23.29
N ILE A 253 -39.18 0.99 24.24
CA ILE A 253 -38.25 2.11 24.25
C ILE A 253 -37.30 2.08 23.04
N VAL A 254 -36.91 0.89 22.54
CA VAL A 254 -36.08 0.71 21.35
C VAL A 254 -36.87 1.04 20.09
N HIS A 255 -38.14 0.65 20.02
CA HIS A 255 -39.03 0.94 18.90
C HIS A 255 -39.29 2.47 18.74
N ASN A 256 -39.09 3.24 19.79
CA ASN A 256 -39.26 4.68 19.83
C ASN A 256 -37.93 5.45 19.98
N MET A 257 -36.79 4.79 19.67
CA MET A 257 -35.47 5.40 19.77
C MET A 257 -35.41 6.69 18.96
N GLN A 258 -34.82 7.72 19.55
CA GLN A 258 -34.53 8.99 18.91
C GLN A 258 -33.08 9.34 19.12
N ASN A 259 -32.43 9.98 18.15
CA ASN A 259 -31.13 10.57 18.32
C ASN A 259 -31.23 12.10 18.23
N ARG A 260 -30.35 12.75 18.94
CA ARG A 260 -30.16 14.20 18.92
C ARG A 260 -28.88 14.49 18.18
N ILE A 261 -28.89 15.57 17.40
CA ILE A 261 -27.73 15.96 16.60
C ILE A 261 -27.45 17.44 16.83
N GLY A 262 -26.21 17.77 17.15
CA GLY A 262 -25.70 19.13 17.27
C GLY A 262 -24.60 19.40 16.26
N ILE A 263 -24.78 20.43 15.43
CA ILE A 263 -23.84 20.82 14.38
C ILE A 263 -23.46 22.29 14.58
N ASN A 264 -22.17 22.58 14.49
CA ASN A 264 -21.70 23.96 14.49
C ASN A 264 -20.46 24.11 13.63
N THR A 265 -20.41 25.17 12.83
CA THR A 265 -19.31 25.48 11.94
C THR A 265 -18.58 26.74 12.41
N GLY A 266 -17.27 26.73 12.36
CA GLY A 266 -16.44 27.88 12.73
C GLY A 266 -14.98 27.52 12.88
N LYS A 267 -14.23 28.45 13.45
CA LYS A 267 -12.82 28.20 13.76
C LYS A 267 -12.70 27.21 14.90
N LEU A 268 -11.92 26.19 14.66
CA LEU A 268 -11.55 25.18 15.65
C LEU A 268 -10.16 24.60 15.30
N VAL A 269 -9.52 23.96 16.26
CA VAL A 269 -8.22 23.32 16.08
C VAL A 269 -8.44 21.84 15.88
N THR A 270 -7.86 21.26 14.83
CA THR A 270 -7.77 19.81 14.59
C THR A 270 -6.32 19.37 14.65
N GLY A 271 -6.06 18.17 15.17
CA GLY A 271 -4.70 17.62 15.20
C GLY A 271 -4.51 16.53 16.24
N ASN A 272 -3.26 16.11 16.40
CA ASN A 272 -2.87 15.07 17.35
C ASN A 272 -2.77 15.66 18.76
N MET A 273 -3.69 15.29 19.62
CA MET A 273 -3.77 15.77 21.00
C MET A 273 -3.67 14.61 21.99
N GLY A 274 -3.08 14.87 23.15
CA GLY A 274 -2.90 13.88 24.20
C GLY A 274 -1.49 13.87 24.78
N SER A 275 -0.91 12.69 24.92
CA SER A 275 0.46 12.51 25.40
C SER A 275 1.35 11.90 24.30
N THR A 276 2.68 11.99 24.47
CA THR A 276 3.64 11.31 23.57
C THR A 276 3.45 9.80 23.50
N MET A 277 2.82 9.20 24.52
CA MET A 277 2.53 7.77 24.57
C MET A 277 1.19 7.38 23.94
N ARG A 278 0.24 8.34 23.89
CA ARG A 278 -1.09 8.13 23.32
C ARG A 278 -1.65 9.42 22.77
N MET A 279 -1.82 9.47 21.48
CA MET A 279 -2.37 10.60 20.74
C MET A 279 -3.72 10.20 20.15
N ASN A 280 -4.64 11.14 20.09
CA ASN A 280 -5.86 11.04 19.30
C ASN A 280 -5.89 12.21 18.31
N TYR A 281 -6.23 11.95 17.07
CA TYR A 281 -6.55 13.02 16.13
C TYR A 281 -7.95 13.49 16.41
N THR A 282 -8.09 14.69 16.93
CA THR A 282 -9.34 15.22 17.49
C THR A 282 -9.47 16.72 17.24
N MET A 283 -10.61 17.28 17.59
CA MET A 283 -10.93 18.69 17.48
C MET A 283 -11.05 19.39 18.84
N MET A 284 -10.68 20.67 18.92
CA MET A 284 -10.81 21.51 20.09
C MET A 284 -11.23 22.94 19.74
N GLY A 285 -11.95 23.58 20.62
CA GLY A 285 -12.32 25.00 20.53
C GLY A 285 -13.73 25.30 21.02
N ASP A 286 -14.07 26.58 21.08
CA ASP A 286 -15.41 27.01 21.51
C ASP A 286 -16.50 26.59 20.52
N THR A 287 -16.17 26.54 19.21
CA THR A 287 -17.02 25.99 18.16
C THR A 287 -17.45 24.56 18.45
N VAL A 288 -16.53 23.72 18.96
CA VAL A 288 -16.80 22.32 19.34
C VAL A 288 -17.73 22.25 20.55
N ASN A 289 -17.45 23.07 21.58
CA ASN A 289 -18.27 23.15 22.77
C ASN A 289 -19.70 23.60 22.46
N LEU A 290 -19.86 24.50 21.47
CA LEU A 290 -21.18 24.96 21.04
C LEU A 290 -21.96 23.84 20.33
N ALA A 291 -21.31 23.04 19.47
CA ALA A 291 -21.96 21.90 18.82
C ALA A 291 -22.47 20.88 19.89
N ALA A 292 -21.64 20.56 20.89
CA ALA A 292 -22.04 19.68 21.97
C ALA A 292 -23.21 20.24 22.78
N ARG A 293 -23.24 21.57 23.06
CA ARG A 293 -24.35 22.22 23.73
C ARG A 293 -25.62 22.20 22.90
N LEU A 294 -25.52 22.36 21.57
CA LEU A 294 -26.68 22.28 20.66
C LEU A 294 -27.27 20.86 20.67
N GLU A 295 -26.45 19.81 20.64
CA GLU A 295 -26.92 18.44 20.81
C GLU A 295 -27.66 18.28 22.15
N ALA A 296 -27.03 18.70 23.26
CA ALA A 296 -27.62 18.58 24.59
C ALA A 296 -28.92 19.38 24.76
N SER A 297 -29.09 20.51 24.08
CA SER A 297 -30.30 21.35 24.15
C SER A 297 -31.49 20.76 23.40
N ALA A 298 -31.27 19.84 22.47
CA ALA A 298 -32.35 19.14 21.76
C ALA A 298 -33.13 18.12 22.63
N LYS A 299 -33.00 18.22 23.94
CA LYS A 299 -33.78 17.43 24.94
C LYS A 299 -35.22 17.89 25.13
N GLN A 300 -35.60 18.99 24.52
CA GLN A 300 -36.92 19.59 24.72
C GLN A 300 -37.95 19.11 23.72
#